data_cf1b8e964d6aa6f0cff49c015615ca6a
#
_entry.id   cf1b8e964d6aa6f0cff49c015615ca6a
#
_cell.length_a   1.000
_cell.length_b   1.000
_cell.length_c   1.000
_cell.angle_alpha   90.00
_cell.angle_beta   90.00
_cell.angle_gamma   90.00
#
_symmetry.space_group_name_H-M   'P 1'
#
loop_
_entity.id
_entity.type
_entity.pdbx_description
1 polymer ?
#
loop_
_entity_poly.entity_id
_entity_poly.type
_entity_poly.pdbx_seq_one_letter_code
_entity_poly.pdbx_strand_id
1 'polypeptide(L)'
;MTNNTFSRRAFALGAIASAGAVAACGNGVGSRGSGMIDARVDATLNAMYRSFPNTRQLAEKSNGMLIMPLVTEAGLGFGGAYGRGALRVNNVTVDYYSVTKATGGLQIGAQQYAHVLFFMTEPALREFRSSPGWAAGAGLEY
;
A
#
# COMPACT_ATOMS: atom_id res chain seq x y z
N MET A 1 43.51 5.45 32.78
CA MET A 1 43.24 5.91 31.42
C MET A 1 43.25 4.69 30.49
N THR A 2 42.08 4.17 30.14
CA THR A 2 41.94 3.05 29.21
C THR A 2 41.85 3.62 27.80
N ASN A 3 42.90 3.47 27.03
CA ASN A 3 42.92 3.82 25.62
C ASN A 3 42.10 2.75 24.85
N ASN A 4 40.85 3.07 24.53
CA ASN A 4 40.07 2.32 23.56
C ASN A 4 40.54 2.66 22.14
N THR A 5 41.54 1.99 21.68
CA THR A 5 41.93 1.99 20.27
C THR A 5 40.94 1.12 19.50
N PHE A 6 39.91 1.73 18.92
CA PHE A 6 39.06 1.02 17.97
C PHE A 6 39.88 0.62 16.75
N SER A 7 40.11 -0.70 16.62
CA SER A 7 40.84 -1.25 15.49
C SER A 7 40.10 -0.98 14.19
N ARG A 8 40.79 -0.53 13.16
CA ARG A 8 40.23 -0.31 11.80
C ARG A 8 39.57 -1.57 11.23
N ARG A 9 39.92 -2.75 11.73
CA ARG A 9 39.32 -4.05 11.37
C ARG A 9 37.91 -4.21 11.97
N ALA A 10 37.66 -3.71 13.17
CA ALA A 10 36.33 -3.76 13.79
C ALA A 10 35.34 -2.81 13.08
N PHE A 11 35.83 -1.67 12.57
CA PHE A 11 35.02 -0.74 11.77
C PHE A 11 34.61 -1.33 10.41
N ALA A 12 35.53 -2.07 9.77
CA ALA A 12 35.24 -2.72 8.48
C ALA A 12 34.21 -3.85 8.60
N LEU A 13 34.24 -4.61 9.70
CA LEU A 13 33.26 -5.67 9.97
C LEU A 13 31.88 -5.11 10.34
N GLY A 14 31.83 -3.98 11.04
CA GLY A 14 30.59 -3.27 11.35
C GLY A 14 29.90 -2.68 10.11
N ALA A 15 30.69 -2.18 9.14
CA ALA A 15 30.16 -1.62 7.90
C ALA A 15 29.58 -2.70 6.95
N ILE A 16 30.13 -3.92 6.96
CA ILE A 16 29.60 -5.03 6.14
C ILE A 16 28.31 -5.58 6.74
N ALA A 17 28.18 -5.61 8.07
CA ALA A 17 26.95 -6.06 8.74
C ALA A 17 25.77 -5.11 8.52
N SER A 18 26.02 -3.78 8.40
CA SER A 18 24.96 -2.80 8.13
C SER A 18 24.50 -2.78 6.67
N ALA A 19 25.36 -3.15 5.71
CA ALA A 19 24.98 -3.21 4.29
C ALA A 19 24.07 -4.41 3.96
N GLY A 20 24.13 -5.49 4.75
CA GLY A 20 23.29 -6.67 4.56
C GLY A 20 21.82 -6.49 5.00
N ALA A 21 21.53 -5.51 5.86
CA ALA A 21 20.16 -5.28 6.37
C ALA A 21 19.26 -4.50 5.40
N VAL A 22 19.83 -3.80 4.41
CA VAL A 22 19.04 -2.99 3.45
C VAL A 22 18.51 -3.82 2.28
N ALA A 23 19.07 -5.00 2.02
CA ALA A 23 18.67 -5.88 0.91
C ALA A 23 17.40 -6.71 1.19
N ALA A 24 16.84 -6.65 2.42
CA ALA A 24 15.68 -7.47 2.82
C ALA A 24 14.32 -6.80 2.58
N CYS A 25 14.27 -5.58 2.05
CA CYS A 25 13.03 -4.87 1.72
C CYS A 25 12.66 -5.05 0.24
N GLY A 26 12.67 -6.27 -0.25
CA GLY A 26 12.10 -6.61 -1.54
C GLY A 26 10.58 -6.53 -1.49
N ASN A 27 9.99 -5.48 -2.08
CA ASN A 27 8.53 -5.31 -2.20
C ASN A 27 7.98 -5.95 -3.49
N GLY A 28 8.71 -6.87 -4.09
CA GLY A 28 8.28 -7.55 -5.30
C GLY A 28 7.21 -8.64 -5.04
N VAL A 29 6.50 -9.03 -6.08
CA VAL A 29 5.58 -10.18 -6.07
C VAL A 29 6.33 -11.43 -5.56
N GLY A 30 5.75 -12.14 -4.56
CA GLY A 30 6.37 -13.28 -3.91
C GLY A 30 7.30 -12.97 -2.74
N SER A 31 7.49 -11.70 -2.36
CA SER A 31 8.22 -11.32 -1.16
C SER A 31 7.37 -11.51 0.12
N ARG A 32 8.01 -11.53 1.31
CA ARG A 32 7.28 -11.56 2.59
C ARG A 32 6.37 -10.35 2.77
N GLY A 33 6.78 -9.18 2.26
CA GLY A 33 5.96 -7.96 2.26
C GLY A 33 4.71 -8.11 1.42
N SER A 34 4.79 -8.75 0.26
CA SER A 34 3.65 -9.02 -0.61
C SER A 34 2.65 -9.97 0.03
N GLY A 35 3.12 -11.04 0.67
CA GLY A 35 2.25 -11.98 1.38
C GLY A 35 1.46 -11.34 2.52
N MET A 36 2.06 -10.38 3.23
CA MET A 36 1.34 -9.61 4.27
C MET A 36 0.28 -8.69 3.68
N ILE A 37 0.55 -8.06 2.53
CA ILE A 37 -0.43 -7.23 1.84
C ILE A 37 -1.58 -8.10 1.36
N ASP A 38 -1.30 -9.23 0.73
CA ASP A 38 -2.34 -10.16 0.23
C ASP A 38 -3.23 -10.69 1.35
N ALA A 39 -2.67 -11.06 2.49
CA ALA A 39 -3.44 -11.51 3.64
C ALA A 39 -4.39 -10.42 4.18
N ARG A 40 -3.94 -9.17 4.22
CA ARG A 40 -4.78 -8.02 4.60
C ARG A 40 -5.85 -7.70 3.56
N VAL A 41 -5.52 -7.84 2.28
CA VAL A 41 -6.47 -7.69 1.16
C VAL A 41 -7.59 -8.72 1.30
N ASP A 42 -7.25 -9.99 1.52
CA ASP A 42 -8.24 -11.06 1.72
C ASP A 42 -9.14 -10.80 2.93
N ALA A 43 -8.55 -10.39 4.04
CA ALA A 43 -9.31 -10.05 5.24
C ALA A 43 -10.27 -8.87 5.00
N THR A 44 -9.83 -7.85 4.25
CA THR A 44 -10.63 -6.68 3.91
C THR A 44 -11.81 -7.06 3.00
N LEU A 45 -11.56 -7.85 1.95
CA LEU A 45 -12.61 -8.33 1.06
C LEU A 45 -13.63 -9.18 1.80
N ASN A 46 -13.19 -10.09 2.66
CA ASN A 46 -14.08 -10.92 3.47
C ASN A 46 -14.93 -10.08 4.43
N ALA A 47 -14.37 -9.06 5.05
CA ALA A 47 -15.11 -8.14 5.91
C ALA A 47 -16.15 -7.33 5.12
N MET A 48 -15.74 -6.80 3.95
CA MET A 48 -16.62 -6.07 3.05
C MET A 48 -17.82 -6.92 2.60
N TYR A 49 -17.58 -8.15 2.16
CA TYR A 49 -18.64 -9.03 1.69
C TYR A 49 -19.61 -9.47 2.80
N ARG A 50 -19.15 -9.54 4.05
CA ARG A 50 -20.04 -9.80 5.21
C ARG A 50 -20.87 -8.60 5.57
N SER A 51 -20.27 -7.42 5.56
CA SER A 51 -20.96 -6.17 5.95
C SER A 51 -21.87 -5.63 4.84
N PHE A 52 -21.48 -5.84 3.59
CA PHE A 52 -22.15 -5.32 2.41
C PHE A 52 -22.28 -6.43 1.35
N PRO A 53 -23.23 -7.37 1.48
CA PRO A 53 -23.32 -8.55 0.60
C PRO A 53 -23.44 -8.23 -0.89
N ASN A 54 -24.03 -7.09 -1.24
CA ASN A 54 -24.18 -6.65 -2.63
C ASN A 54 -22.83 -6.35 -3.32
N THR A 55 -21.78 -6.10 -2.55
CA THR A 55 -20.44 -5.85 -3.10
C THR A 55 -19.82 -7.09 -3.75
N ARG A 56 -20.29 -8.28 -3.40
CA ARG A 56 -19.87 -9.53 -4.05
C ARG A 56 -20.27 -9.55 -5.53
N GLN A 57 -21.50 -9.15 -5.83
CA GLN A 57 -21.97 -9.05 -7.23
C GLN A 57 -21.20 -7.98 -8.00
N LEU A 58 -20.86 -6.88 -7.32
CA LEU A 58 -20.06 -5.81 -7.91
C LEU A 58 -18.65 -6.32 -8.26
N ALA A 59 -18.03 -7.07 -7.35
CA ALA A 59 -16.74 -7.69 -7.57
C ALA A 59 -16.75 -8.67 -8.75
N GLU A 60 -17.78 -9.51 -8.87
CA GLU A 60 -17.92 -10.48 -9.96
C GLU A 60 -18.08 -9.81 -11.35
N LYS A 61 -18.71 -8.62 -11.37
CA LYS A 61 -18.91 -7.84 -12.59
C LYS A 61 -17.73 -6.95 -12.96
N SER A 62 -16.81 -6.72 -12.02
CA SER A 62 -15.66 -5.84 -12.23
C SER A 62 -14.57 -6.53 -13.06
N ASN A 63 -13.84 -5.74 -13.85
CA ASN A 63 -12.65 -6.19 -14.57
C ASN A 63 -11.41 -6.25 -13.67
N GLY A 64 -11.44 -5.60 -12.52
CA GLY A 64 -10.40 -5.61 -11.51
C GLY A 64 -10.79 -4.79 -10.31
N MET A 65 -10.08 -4.99 -9.20
CA MET A 65 -10.27 -4.28 -7.95
C MET A 65 -8.94 -3.82 -7.40
N LEU A 66 -8.84 -2.56 -7.01
CA LEU A 66 -7.74 -2.08 -6.17
C LEU A 66 -8.22 -2.08 -4.72
N ILE A 67 -7.54 -2.84 -3.88
CA ILE A 67 -7.87 -2.96 -2.46
C ILE A 67 -6.73 -2.36 -1.65
N MET A 68 -7.04 -1.34 -0.87
CA MET A 68 -6.17 -0.70 0.10
C MET A 68 -6.68 -1.05 1.51
N PRO A 69 -6.14 -2.08 2.17
CA PRO A 69 -6.66 -2.58 3.45
C PRO A 69 -6.59 -1.56 4.57
N LEU A 70 -5.60 -0.70 4.53
CA LEU A 70 -5.40 0.33 5.53
C LEU A 70 -4.79 1.57 4.88
N VAL A 71 -5.56 2.64 4.86
CA VAL A 71 -5.08 3.98 4.58
C VAL A 71 -5.08 4.76 5.88
N THR A 72 -3.94 5.28 6.27
CA THR A 72 -3.79 6.14 7.44
C THR A 72 -3.67 7.57 6.96
N GLU A 73 -4.53 8.41 7.47
CA GLU A 73 -4.53 9.85 7.22
C GLU A 73 -4.35 10.60 8.53
N ALA A 74 -3.41 11.51 8.58
CA ALA A 74 -3.11 12.29 9.78
C ALA A 74 -2.68 13.70 9.40
N GLY A 75 -3.03 14.68 10.25
CA GLY A 75 -2.64 16.06 10.05
C GLY A 75 -2.99 17.00 11.18
N LEU A 76 -2.25 18.11 11.22
CA LEU A 76 -2.45 19.27 12.09
C LEU A 76 -2.34 20.53 11.21
N GLY A 77 -3.42 20.88 10.49
CA GLY A 77 -3.40 21.97 9.49
C GLY A 77 -2.75 21.63 8.16
N PHE A 78 -1.69 20.83 8.17
CA PHE A 78 -1.12 20.09 7.05
C PHE A 78 -1.14 18.62 7.39
N GLY A 79 -1.43 17.78 6.43
CA GLY A 79 -1.51 16.35 6.67
C GLY A 79 -1.10 15.54 5.46
N GLY A 80 -1.10 14.25 5.65
CA GLY A 80 -0.85 13.29 4.60
C GLY A 80 -1.62 12.00 4.81
N ALA A 81 -1.84 11.28 3.74
CA ALA A 81 -2.36 9.93 3.76
C ALA A 81 -1.32 8.97 3.19
N TYR A 82 -1.26 7.79 3.78
CA TYR A 82 -0.40 6.71 3.32
C TYR A 82 -1.14 5.37 3.41
N GLY A 83 -1.00 4.57 2.39
CA GLY A 83 -1.54 3.22 2.36
C GLY A 83 -0.84 2.34 1.35
N ARG A 84 -0.96 1.03 1.55
CA ARG A 84 -0.51 0.01 0.61
C ARG A 84 -1.63 -0.94 0.29
N GLY A 85 -1.66 -1.43 -0.95
CA GLY A 85 -2.67 -2.36 -1.39
C GLY A 85 -2.26 -3.14 -2.61
N ALA A 86 -3.20 -3.92 -3.12
CA ALA A 86 -3.00 -4.77 -4.27
C ALA A 86 -4.11 -4.58 -5.29
N LEU A 87 -3.73 -4.64 -6.56
CA LEU A 87 -4.65 -4.76 -7.68
C LEU A 87 -4.93 -6.23 -7.93
N ARG A 88 -6.21 -6.60 -7.89
CA ARG A 88 -6.67 -7.95 -8.20
C ARG A 88 -7.48 -7.98 -9.49
N VAL A 89 -7.12 -8.94 -10.35
CA VAL A 89 -7.86 -9.28 -11.57
C VAL A 89 -8.15 -10.77 -11.50
N ASN A 90 -9.42 -11.15 -11.65
CA ASN A 90 -9.85 -12.56 -11.52
C ASN A 90 -9.37 -13.23 -10.21
N ASN A 91 -9.46 -12.52 -9.09
CA ASN A 91 -9.01 -12.96 -7.76
C ASN A 91 -7.50 -13.24 -7.64
N VAL A 92 -6.70 -12.79 -8.59
CA VAL A 92 -5.23 -12.91 -8.56
C VAL A 92 -4.62 -11.52 -8.40
N THR A 93 -3.68 -11.39 -7.47
CA THR A 93 -2.89 -10.17 -7.36
C THR A 93 -1.97 -10.02 -8.56
N VAL A 94 -2.15 -8.97 -9.32
CA VAL A 94 -1.36 -8.67 -10.53
C VAL A 94 -0.35 -7.57 -10.30
N ASP A 95 -0.56 -6.71 -9.28
CA ASP A 95 0.36 -5.63 -8.94
C ASP A 95 0.11 -5.11 -7.52
N TYR A 96 1.10 -4.39 -6.97
CA TYR A 96 1.01 -3.73 -5.67
C TYR A 96 1.15 -2.23 -5.83
N TYR A 97 0.34 -1.49 -5.07
CA TYR A 97 0.28 -0.04 -5.12
C TYR A 97 0.47 0.58 -3.74
N SER A 98 1.05 1.75 -3.72
CA SER A 98 1.06 2.61 -2.54
C SER A 98 0.39 3.92 -2.86
N VAL A 99 -0.39 4.45 -1.93
CA VAL A 99 -0.93 5.79 -2.00
C VAL A 99 -0.19 6.68 -1.02
N THR A 100 0.25 7.82 -1.51
CA THR A 100 0.74 8.93 -0.71
C THR A 100 0.01 10.18 -1.16
N LYS A 101 -0.61 10.87 -0.23
CA LYS A 101 -1.36 12.10 -0.50
C LYS A 101 -0.95 13.15 0.50
N ALA A 102 -0.54 14.32 0.02
CA ALA A 102 -0.42 15.50 0.85
C ALA A 102 -1.78 16.20 0.91
N THR A 103 -2.30 16.41 2.12
CA THR A 103 -3.55 17.13 2.33
C THR A 103 -3.27 18.46 3.00
N GLY A 104 -3.70 19.55 2.39
CA GLY A 104 -3.74 20.89 3.00
C GLY A 104 -5.18 21.18 3.44
N GLY A 105 -5.34 21.66 4.68
CA GLY A 105 -6.64 22.04 5.23
C GLY A 105 -6.69 21.94 6.74
N LEU A 106 -7.79 22.41 7.33
CA LEU A 106 -8.04 22.45 8.79
C LEU A 106 -8.37 21.06 9.37
N GLN A 107 -7.71 20.00 8.89
CA GLN A 107 -7.88 18.67 9.47
C GLN A 107 -6.97 18.51 10.68
N ILE A 108 -7.59 18.33 11.85
CA ILE A 108 -6.90 18.03 13.11
C ILE A 108 -7.28 16.60 13.48
N GLY A 109 -6.30 15.69 13.49
CA GLY A 109 -6.52 14.33 13.92
C GLY A 109 -5.88 13.28 13.03
N ALA A 110 -6.21 12.04 13.31
CA ALA A 110 -5.82 10.88 12.53
C ALA A 110 -7.03 9.99 12.30
N GLN A 111 -7.13 9.44 11.11
CA GLN A 111 -8.16 8.44 10.77
C GLN A 111 -7.55 7.29 9.97
N GLN A 112 -8.18 6.15 10.08
CA GLN A 112 -7.81 4.95 9.33
C GLN A 112 -9.05 4.37 8.65
N TYR A 113 -8.90 3.98 7.41
CA TYR A 113 -9.98 3.39 6.63
C TYR A 113 -9.46 2.39 5.60
N ALA A 114 -10.31 1.49 5.18
CA ALA A 114 -10.07 0.65 4.00
C ALA A 114 -10.70 1.31 2.77
N HIS A 115 -10.02 1.19 1.64
CA HIS A 115 -10.51 1.70 0.36
C HIS A 115 -10.54 0.56 -0.66
N VAL A 116 -11.67 0.38 -1.33
CA VAL A 116 -11.82 -0.60 -2.41
C VAL A 116 -12.38 0.11 -3.63
N LEU A 117 -11.64 0.05 -4.73
CA LEU A 117 -12.02 0.64 -6.00
C LEU A 117 -12.31 -0.48 -7.01
N PHE A 118 -13.49 -0.44 -7.62
CA PHE A 118 -13.92 -1.41 -8.63
C PHE A 118 -13.76 -0.82 -10.03
N PHE A 119 -12.99 -1.47 -10.89
CA PHE A 119 -12.88 -1.11 -12.30
C PHE A 119 -13.94 -1.86 -13.10
N MET A 120 -15.04 -1.19 -13.41
CA MET A 120 -16.20 -1.81 -14.04
C MET A 120 -16.04 -2.03 -15.54
N THR A 121 -15.05 -1.39 -16.17
CA THR A 121 -14.76 -1.52 -17.59
C THR A 121 -13.29 -1.80 -17.83
N GLU A 122 -13.01 -2.54 -18.90
CA GLU A 122 -11.62 -2.83 -19.32
C GLU A 122 -10.83 -1.56 -19.64
N PRO A 123 -11.37 -0.54 -20.31
CA PRO A 123 -10.66 0.71 -20.53
C PRO A 123 -10.26 1.42 -19.25
N ALA A 124 -11.12 1.45 -18.22
CA ALA A 124 -10.83 2.08 -16.94
C ALA A 124 -9.67 1.36 -16.21
N LEU A 125 -9.67 0.03 -16.22
CA LEU A 125 -8.58 -0.76 -15.66
C LEU A 125 -7.26 -0.52 -16.40
N ARG A 126 -7.31 -0.49 -17.71
CA ARG A 126 -6.13 -0.25 -18.55
C ARG A 126 -5.56 1.16 -18.34
N GLU A 127 -6.40 2.16 -18.30
CA GLU A 127 -6.02 3.55 -18.03
C GLU A 127 -5.33 3.66 -16.67
N PHE A 128 -5.92 3.07 -15.63
CA PHE A 128 -5.32 3.03 -14.30
C PHE A 128 -3.91 2.40 -14.33
N ARG A 129 -3.75 1.25 -14.96
CA ARG A 129 -2.47 0.53 -15.03
C ARG A 129 -1.39 1.24 -15.85
N SER A 130 -1.79 2.01 -16.85
CA SER A 130 -0.86 2.76 -17.72
C SER A 130 -0.52 4.15 -17.19
N SER A 131 -1.21 4.63 -16.15
CA SER A 131 -0.94 5.94 -15.55
C SER A 131 0.41 5.95 -14.83
N PRO A 132 1.28 6.95 -15.05
CA PRO A 132 2.61 7.04 -14.44
C PRO A 132 2.57 7.53 -13.00
N GLY A 133 1.59 7.16 -12.26
CA GLY A 133 1.35 7.51 -10.87
C GLY A 133 -0.13 7.70 -10.64
N TRP A 134 -0.63 6.99 -9.65
CA TRP A 134 -1.99 7.14 -9.20
C TRP A 134 -2.00 8.02 -7.96
N ALA A 135 -2.58 9.20 -8.05
CA ALA A 135 -2.85 10.05 -6.91
C ALA A 135 -4.30 9.84 -6.47
N ALA A 136 -4.50 9.21 -5.33
CA ALA A 136 -5.81 9.15 -4.69
C ALA A 136 -6.30 10.58 -4.44
N GLY A 137 -7.36 10.99 -5.09
CA GLY A 137 -7.93 12.32 -4.97
C GLY A 137 -7.72 13.27 -6.15
N ALA A 138 -6.93 12.91 -7.16
CA ALA A 138 -6.95 13.62 -8.42
C ALA A 138 -8.16 13.15 -9.24
N GLY A 139 -9.32 13.78 -9.05
CA GLY A 139 -10.49 13.60 -9.90
C GLY A 139 -11.47 12.50 -9.50
N LEU A 140 -11.39 11.95 -8.31
CA LEU A 140 -12.42 11.07 -7.75
C LEU A 140 -13.23 11.83 -6.68
N GLU A 141 -13.75 12.96 -7.04
CA GLU A 141 -14.91 13.53 -6.34
C GLU A 141 -16.16 12.92 -6.98
N TYR A 142 -16.82 12.06 -6.23
CA TYR A 142 -18.18 11.62 -6.51
C TYR A 142 -19.12 12.27 -5.54
#